data_d8de591342710f0c775790d2617f6f12
#
_entry.id   d8de591342710f0c775790d2617f6f12
#
_cell.length_a   1.000
_cell.length_b   1.000
_cell.length_c   1.000
_cell.angle_alpha   90.00
_cell.angle_beta   90.00
_cell.angle_gamma   90.00
#
_symmetry.space_group_name_H-M   'P 1'
#
loop_
_entity.id
_entity.type
_entity.pdbx_description
1 polymer ?
#
loop_
_entity_poly.entity_id
_entity_poly.type
_entity_poly.pdbx_seq_one_letter_code
_entity_poly.pdbx_strand_id
1 'polypeptide(L)'
;MDTSVDNDVITRSDIPLRVIPSIKTPELVKTKKRVRRSFRQIRTETIFKRTLVIMGIVMVVLVLGILLTLVVQSLPSIKALGPKYLWGKVWDPVQDVYGAWPFLLGTLLSSFLALLISIPFSMAVAIFLGEYYPKGWLPNLLKNTVELIAAVPSVIYGFWGLAVLVPIVRSFETKIGVEPVGVGIFSSSLILAVMIIPYAASLGRSMIQMVPSPLKEAAYGLGATRWEVIRSVVLPYTKSGLFAGILLSLGRALGETMAVTMVIGNTSIIPKSIFAPGNTMASVIANEFTEADKAVYLSALIELGLVLFLVTVVINMIGKKIIDRFTNE
;
A
#
# COMPACT_ATOMS: atom_id res chain seq x y z
N MET A 1 -31.52 54.73 -74.09
CA MET A 1 -31.52 53.25 -73.99
C MET A 1 -31.48 52.89 -72.53
N ASP A 2 -32.66 52.65 -72.05
CA ASP A 2 -33.03 52.52 -70.65
C ASP A 2 -32.91 51.02 -70.26
N THR A 3 -32.23 50.70 -69.24
CA THR A 3 -32.29 49.38 -68.61
C THR A 3 -32.30 49.55 -67.06
N SER A 4 -33.53 49.67 -66.56
CA SER A 4 -33.88 49.52 -65.18
C SER A 4 -33.57 48.11 -64.67
N VAL A 5 -32.75 48.00 -63.66
CA VAL A 5 -32.54 46.76 -62.90
C VAL A 5 -33.50 46.79 -61.69
N ASP A 6 -34.50 45.90 -61.80
CA ASP A 6 -35.45 45.63 -60.71
C ASP A 6 -34.77 44.97 -59.51
N ASN A 7 -34.78 45.66 -58.41
CA ASN A 7 -34.36 45.15 -57.09
C ASN A 7 -35.56 44.55 -56.34
N ASP A 8 -35.88 43.28 -56.60
CA ASP A 8 -36.85 42.56 -55.79
C ASP A 8 -36.27 42.29 -54.39
N VAL A 9 -36.57 43.17 -53.45
CA VAL A 9 -36.34 42.96 -52.02
C VAL A 9 -37.34 41.94 -51.54
N ILE A 10 -36.90 40.68 -51.41
CA ILE A 10 -37.67 39.63 -50.71
C ILE A 10 -37.80 40.03 -49.26
N THR A 11 -38.94 40.52 -48.85
CA THR A 11 -39.30 40.84 -47.48
C THR A 11 -39.49 39.53 -46.69
N ARG A 12 -38.94 39.49 -45.50
CA ARG A 12 -38.83 38.38 -44.58
C ARG A 12 -40.17 37.83 -44.03
N SER A 13 -41.29 38.18 -44.62
CA SER A 13 -42.66 37.88 -44.16
C SER A 13 -43.32 36.65 -44.79
N ASP A 14 -42.73 36.03 -45.84
CA ASP A 14 -43.39 34.99 -46.60
C ASP A 14 -42.89 33.55 -46.37
N ILE A 15 -42.20 33.30 -45.28
CA ILE A 15 -41.87 31.94 -44.90
C ILE A 15 -43.02 31.40 -44.02
N PRO A 16 -43.83 30.44 -44.48
CA PRO A 16 -44.88 29.86 -43.66
C PRO A 16 -44.19 29.10 -42.52
N LEU A 17 -44.38 29.57 -41.29
CA LEU A 17 -44.00 28.83 -40.09
C LEU A 17 -44.76 27.50 -40.12
N ARG A 18 -44.11 26.44 -40.58
CA ARG A 18 -44.60 25.08 -40.34
C ARG A 18 -44.70 24.92 -38.84
N VAL A 19 -45.93 24.90 -38.33
CA VAL A 19 -46.22 24.53 -36.95
C VAL A 19 -45.65 23.12 -36.73
N ILE A 20 -44.51 23.06 -36.04
CA ILE A 20 -43.94 21.79 -35.59
C ILE A 20 -44.98 21.21 -34.63
N PRO A 21 -45.58 20.04 -34.92
CA PRO A 21 -46.50 19.44 -33.96
C PRO A 21 -45.76 19.26 -32.62
N SER A 22 -46.36 19.77 -31.56
CA SER A 22 -45.81 19.66 -30.20
C SER A 22 -45.48 18.17 -29.94
N ILE A 23 -44.20 17.85 -29.88
CA ILE A 23 -43.75 16.55 -29.43
C ILE A 23 -44.23 16.45 -27.98
N LYS A 24 -45.37 15.75 -27.79
CA LYS A 24 -45.77 15.34 -26.45
C LYS A 24 -44.58 14.61 -25.85
N THR A 25 -43.86 15.28 -24.96
CA THR A 25 -42.85 14.63 -24.11
C THR A 25 -43.51 13.39 -23.51
N PRO A 26 -42.97 12.19 -23.79
CA PRO A 26 -43.51 11.01 -23.12
C PRO A 26 -43.41 11.27 -21.61
N GLU A 27 -44.55 11.31 -20.96
CA GLU A 27 -44.58 11.27 -19.49
C GLU A 27 -43.73 10.10 -19.05
N LEU A 28 -42.55 10.37 -18.51
CA LEU A 28 -41.75 9.41 -17.78
C LEU A 28 -42.59 8.98 -16.59
N VAL A 29 -43.51 8.04 -16.86
CA VAL A 29 -44.19 7.31 -15.82
C VAL A 29 -43.14 6.64 -14.97
N LYS A 30 -42.74 7.35 -13.92
CA LYS A 30 -41.95 6.81 -12.81
C LYS A 30 -42.81 5.76 -12.09
N THR A 31 -43.08 4.66 -12.75
CA THR A 31 -43.50 3.46 -12.05
C THR A 31 -42.31 2.96 -11.26
N LYS A 32 -42.06 3.54 -10.09
CA LYS A 32 -41.37 2.83 -9.02
C LYS A 32 -42.21 1.58 -8.75
N LYS A 33 -41.99 0.51 -9.51
CA LYS A 33 -42.42 -0.83 -9.11
C LYS A 33 -41.77 -1.06 -7.73
N ARG A 34 -42.54 -0.82 -6.67
CA ARG A 34 -42.18 -1.34 -5.33
C ARG A 34 -42.16 -2.86 -5.49
N VAL A 35 -40.95 -3.38 -5.76
CA VAL A 35 -40.72 -4.82 -5.66
C VAL A 35 -41.12 -5.18 -4.25
N ARG A 36 -42.26 -5.84 -4.07
CA ARG A 36 -42.68 -6.42 -2.78
C ARG A 36 -41.64 -7.48 -2.44
N ARG A 37 -40.61 -7.07 -1.68
CA ARG A 37 -39.60 -8.01 -1.14
C ARG A 37 -40.33 -9.00 -0.29
N SER A 38 -40.21 -10.30 -0.59
CA SER A 38 -40.75 -11.37 0.21
C SER A 38 -40.26 -11.26 1.66
N PHE A 39 -41.11 -11.53 2.66
CA PHE A 39 -40.71 -11.56 4.08
C PHE A 39 -39.43 -12.39 4.31
N ARG A 40 -39.26 -13.46 3.55
CA ARG A 40 -38.06 -14.32 3.56
C ARG A 40 -36.80 -13.58 3.11
N GLN A 41 -36.91 -12.74 2.10
CA GLN A 41 -35.77 -11.91 1.61
C GLN A 41 -35.38 -10.84 2.61
N ILE A 42 -36.34 -10.19 3.27
CA ILE A 42 -36.08 -9.18 4.30
C ILE A 42 -35.41 -9.82 5.51
N ARG A 43 -35.82 -11.03 5.91
CA ARG A 43 -35.22 -11.75 7.03
C ARG A 43 -33.78 -12.19 6.75
N THR A 44 -33.51 -12.73 5.56
CA THR A 44 -32.13 -13.09 5.15
C THR A 44 -31.21 -11.87 5.04
N GLU A 45 -31.70 -10.75 4.50
CA GLU A 45 -30.95 -9.50 4.43
C GLU A 45 -30.63 -8.95 5.83
N THR A 46 -31.57 -9.03 6.76
CA THR A 46 -31.37 -8.59 8.16
C THR A 46 -30.38 -9.49 8.90
N ILE A 47 -30.45 -10.81 8.71
CA ILE A 47 -29.50 -11.77 9.29
C ILE A 47 -28.12 -11.50 8.73
N PHE A 48 -27.98 -11.37 7.41
CA PHE A 48 -26.71 -11.08 6.75
C PHE A 48 -26.08 -9.79 7.28
N LYS A 49 -26.86 -8.70 7.36
CA LYS A 49 -26.38 -7.42 7.91
C LYS A 49 -25.91 -7.57 9.36
N ARG A 50 -26.68 -8.29 10.20
CA ARG A 50 -26.29 -8.55 11.60
C ARG A 50 -25.00 -9.34 11.69
N THR A 51 -24.85 -10.39 10.87
CA THR A 51 -23.61 -11.18 10.82
C THR A 51 -22.41 -10.31 10.46
N LEU A 52 -22.52 -9.44 9.44
CA LEU A 52 -21.46 -8.52 9.06
C LEU A 52 -21.08 -7.57 10.19
N VAL A 53 -22.07 -7.00 10.89
CA VAL A 53 -21.82 -6.11 12.05
C VAL A 53 -21.13 -6.86 13.18
N ILE A 54 -21.61 -8.08 13.51
CA ILE A 54 -21.00 -8.91 14.55
C ILE A 54 -19.52 -9.22 14.19
N MET A 55 -19.25 -9.65 12.95
CA MET A 55 -17.88 -9.91 12.50
C MET A 55 -17.00 -8.65 12.58
N GLY A 56 -17.53 -7.49 12.22
CA GLY A 56 -16.84 -6.22 12.39
C GLY A 56 -16.51 -5.90 13.85
N ILE A 57 -17.48 -6.12 14.76
CA ILE A 57 -17.27 -5.93 16.21
C ILE A 57 -16.23 -6.91 16.74
N VAL A 58 -16.30 -8.19 16.36
CA VAL A 58 -15.32 -9.22 16.76
C VAL A 58 -13.91 -8.79 16.34
N MET A 59 -13.74 -8.31 15.11
CA MET A 59 -12.44 -7.84 14.64
C MET A 59 -11.88 -6.66 15.48
N VAL A 60 -12.74 -5.69 15.80
CA VAL A 60 -12.36 -4.56 16.67
C VAL A 60 -11.99 -5.05 18.08
N VAL A 61 -12.78 -5.94 18.66
CA VAL A 61 -12.52 -6.52 19.99
C VAL A 61 -11.19 -7.29 20.02
N LEU A 62 -10.88 -8.06 18.96
CA LEU A 62 -9.59 -8.75 18.85
C LEU A 62 -8.40 -7.78 18.81
N VAL A 63 -8.48 -6.72 18.00
CA VAL A 63 -7.42 -5.71 17.91
C VAL A 63 -7.23 -4.98 19.24
N LEU A 64 -8.32 -4.60 19.90
CA LEU A 64 -8.26 -3.98 21.24
C LEU A 64 -7.73 -4.97 22.30
N GLY A 65 -8.08 -6.26 22.20
CA GLY A 65 -7.56 -7.30 23.09
C GLY A 65 -6.05 -7.47 22.93
N ILE A 66 -5.53 -7.51 21.71
CA ILE A 66 -4.09 -7.55 21.44
C ILE A 66 -3.40 -6.31 22.03
N LEU A 67 -3.93 -5.11 21.75
CA LEU A 67 -3.36 -3.88 22.29
C LEU A 67 -3.33 -3.87 23.82
N LEU A 68 -4.45 -4.27 24.45
CA LEU A 68 -4.54 -4.35 25.91
C LEU A 68 -3.50 -5.33 26.49
N THR A 69 -3.37 -6.51 25.86
CA THR A 69 -2.39 -7.51 26.26
C THR A 69 -0.95 -6.97 26.14
N LEU A 70 -0.62 -6.31 25.02
CA LEU A 70 0.70 -5.68 24.84
C LEU A 70 0.96 -4.62 25.92
N VAL A 71 -0.02 -3.76 26.21
CA VAL A 71 0.13 -2.72 27.25
C VAL A 71 0.31 -3.33 28.63
N VAL A 72 -0.52 -4.31 29.02
CA VAL A 72 -0.47 -4.91 30.36
C VAL A 72 0.84 -5.67 30.56
N GLN A 73 1.27 -6.45 29.57
CA GLN A 73 2.50 -7.25 29.67
C GLN A 73 3.79 -6.43 29.52
N SER A 74 3.73 -5.23 28.93
CA SER A 74 4.88 -4.30 28.89
C SER A 74 5.03 -3.47 30.16
N LEU A 75 4.05 -3.45 31.09
CA LEU A 75 4.11 -2.65 32.30
C LEU A 75 5.36 -2.91 33.19
N PRO A 76 5.83 -4.16 33.38
CA PRO A 76 7.06 -4.39 34.16
C PRO A 76 8.28 -3.67 33.56
N SER A 77 8.47 -3.75 32.25
CA SER A 77 9.54 -3.07 31.54
C SER A 77 9.39 -1.55 31.59
N ILE A 78 8.21 -1.03 31.32
CA ILE A 78 7.90 0.42 31.39
C ILE A 78 8.21 0.99 32.77
N LYS A 79 7.88 0.25 33.85
CA LYS A 79 8.18 0.67 35.24
C LYS A 79 9.66 0.60 35.58
N ALA A 80 10.39 -0.41 35.08
CA ALA A 80 11.78 -0.61 35.34
C ALA A 80 12.70 0.32 34.52
N LEU A 81 12.42 0.51 33.24
CA LEU A 81 13.30 1.20 32.31
C LEU A 81 12.82 2.63 32.00
N GLY A 82 11.52 2.88 32.14
CA GLY A 82 10.90 4.18 31.85
C GLY A 82 11.09 4.65 30.40
N PRO A 83 10.93 5.95 30.13
CA PRO A 83 11.01 6.50 28.76
C PRO A 83 12.41 6.38 28.13
N LYS A 84 13.45 6.08 28.93
CA LYS A 84 14.82 5.84 28.45
C LYS A 84 14.89 4.62 27.52
N TYR A 85 13.96 3.69 27.66
CA TYR A 85 13.85 2.52 26.79
C TYR A 85 13.79 2.89 25.31
N LEU A 86 12.97 3.88 24.93
CA LEU A 86 12.80 4.28 23.53
C LEU A 86 14.07 4.85 22.89
N TRP A 87 14.89 5.56 23.67
CA TRP A 87 16.08 6.25 23.20
C TRP A 87 17.37 5.50 23.55
N GLY A 88 17.26 4.40 24.29
CA GLY A 88 18.40 3.55 24.66
C GLY A 88 19.07 2.98 23.41
N LYS A 89 20.40 3.05 23.37
CA LYS A 89 21.24 2.64 22.24
C LYS A 89 21.86 1.27 22.41
N VAL A 90 21.77 0.71 23.61
CA VAL A 90 22.36 -0.57 23.99
C VAL A 90 21.24 -1.56 24.28
N TRP A 91 21.39 -2.76 23.78
CA TRP A 91 20.55 -3.90 24.09
C TRP A 91 21.45 -5.03 24.54
N ASP A 92 21.45 -5.31 25.84
CA ASP A 92 22.29 -6.34 26.49
C ASP A 92 21.44 -7.09 27.52
N PRO A 93 20.88 -8.25 27.18
CA PRO A 93 20.08 -9.07 28.07
C PRO A 93 20.88 -9.62 29.28
N VAL A 94 22.22 -9.72 29.14
CA VAL A 94 23.08 -10.23 30.23
C VAL A 94 23.18 -9.21 31.37
N GLN A 95 23.29 -7.92 30.99
CA GLN A 95 23.40 -6.81 31.96
C GLN A 95 22.04 -6.16 32.30
N ASP A 96 20.92 -6.73 31.81
CA ASP A 96 19.57 -6.20 31.99
C ASP A 96 19.41 -4.75 31.46
N VAL A 97 20.13 -4.40 30.39
CA VAL A 97 20.05 -3.09 29.71
C VAL A 97 19.30 -3.24 28.41
N TYR A 98 18.18 -2.56 28.29
CA TYR A 98 17.30 -2.68 27.12
C TYR A 98 17.01 -1.31 26.49
N GLY A 99 17.36 -1.15 25.22
CA GLY A 99 17.12 0.06 24.43
C GLY A 99 16.55 -0.25 23.05
N ALA A 100 15.41 0.35 22.70
CA ALA A 100 14.67 0.09 21.47
C ALA A 100 15.25 0.80 20.24
N TRP A 101 16.09 1.83 20.42
CA TRP A 101 16.52 2.72 19.35
C TRP A 101 17.18 2.04 18.15
N PRO A 102 18.12 1.07 18.30
CA PRO A 102 18.75 0.38 17.18
C PRO A 102 17.74 -0.33 16.29
N PHE A 103 16.75 -0.99 16.90
CA PHE A 103 15.73 -1.78 16.21
C PHE A 103 14.68 -0.90 15.54
N LEU A 104 14.32 0.23 16.16
CA LEU A 104 13.44 1.23 15.56
C LEU A 104 14.07 1.83 14.31
N LEU A 105 15.34 2.21 14.37
CA LEU A 105 16.09 2.69 13.21
C LEU A 105 16.19 1.61 12.12
N GLY A 106 16.54 0.38 12.49
CA GLY A 106 16.64 -0.72 11.54
C GLY A 106 15.31 -1.00 10.83
N THR A 107 14.19 -1.00 11.57
CA THR A 107 12.84 -1.17 11.00
C THR A 107 12.50 -0.05 10.02
N LEU A 108 12.71 1.20 10.41
CA LEU A 108 12.41 2.35 9.55
C LEU A 108 13.30 2.38 8.32
N LEU A 109 14.62 2.25 8.48
CA LEU A 109 15.58 2.30 7.37
C LEU A 109 15.30 1.19 6.36
N SER A 110 15.15 -0.07 6.81
CA SER A 110 14.91 -1.19 5.90
C SER A 110 13.58 -1.06 5.17
N SER A 111 12.50 -0.66 5.85
CA SER A 111 11.17 -0.54 5.26
C SER A 111 11.06 0.65 4.28
N PHE A 112 11.61 1.82 4.64
CA PHE A 112 11.59 2.97 3.75
C PHE A 112 12.49 2.78 2.52
N LEU A 113 13.67 2.17 2.70
CA LEU A 113 14.55 1.84 1.57
C LEU A 113 13.90 0.81 0.65
N ALA A 114 13.26 -0.22 1.21
CA ALA A 114 12.49 -1.18 0.44
C ALA A 114 11.36 -0.52 -0.36
N LEU A 115 10.64 0.41 0.27
CA LEU A 115 9.58 1.16 -0.39
C LEU A 115 10.13 2.01 -1.55
N LEU A 116 11.22 2.73 -1.32
CA LEU A 116 11.87 3.56 -2.35
C LEU A 116 12.29 2.73 -3.57
N ILE A 117 12.85 1.55 -3.33
CA ILE A 117 13.23 0.62 -4.40
C ILE A 117 11.98 0.05 -5.10
N SER A 118 10.94 -0.30 -4.36
CA SER A 118 9.76 -0.97 -4.92
C SER A 118 8.83 -0.05 -5.73
N ILE A 119 8.76 1.25 -5.43
CA ILE A 119 7.85 2.20 -6.09
C ILE A 119 8.00 2.21 -7.62
N PRO A 120 9.20 2.41 -8.21
CA PRO A 120 9.33 2.47 -9.66
C PRO A 120 8.90 1.17 -10.34
N PHE A 121 9.24 0.02 -9.78
CA PHE A 121 8.86 -1.28 -10.33
C PHE A 121 7.35 -1.53 -10.21
N SER A 122 6.77 -1.27 -9.04
CA SER A 122 5.33 -1.42 -8.81
C SER A 122 4.53 -0.52 -9.72
N MET A 123 4.96 0.74 -9.91
CA MET A 123 4.29 1.69 -10.77
C MET A 123 4.39 1.28 -12.25
N ALA A 124 5.57 0.83 -12.70
CA ALA A 124 5.76 0.33 -14.05
C ALA A 124 4.82 -0.85 -14.34
N VAL A 125 4.76 -1.83 -13.44
CA VAL A 125 3.87 -3.00 -13.57
C VAL A 125 2.39 -2.56 -13.53
N ALA A 126 2.01 -1.67 -12.62
CA ALA A 126 0.64 -1.17 -12.51
C ALA A 126 0.17 -0.45 -13.78
N ILE A 127 1.00 0.44 -14.33
CA ILE A 127 0.70 1.17 -15.58
C ILE A 127 0.68 0.20 -16.77
N PHE A 128 1.64 -0.69 -16.87
CA PHE A 128 1.71 -1.66 -17.95
C PHE A 128 0.46 -2.55 -18.00
N LEU A 129 0.09 -3.16 -16.88
CA LEU A 129 -1.07 -4.07 -16.79
C LEU A 129 -2.42 -3.33 -16.67
N GLY A 130 -2.43 -2.09 -16.22
CA GLY A 130 -3.65 -1.30 -16.04
C GLY A 130 -4.07 -0.55 -17.29
N GLU A 131 -3.10 0.01 -18.06
CA GLU A 131 -3.37 0.92 -19.17
C GLU A 131 -2.82 0.43 -20.51
N TYR A 132 -1.54 -0.04 -20.56
CA TYR A 132 -0.92 -0.42 -21.83
C TYR A 132 -1.47 -1.72 -22.41
N TYR A 133 -1.55 -2.75 -21.60
CA TYR A 133 -1.99 -4.08 -21.99
C TYR A 133 -2.97 -4.66 -20.96
N PRO A 134 -4.22 -4.13 -20.89
CA PRO A 134 -5.19 -4.59 -19.90
C PRO A 134 -5.75 -5.99 -20.20
N LYS A 135 -5.62 -6.49 -21.44
CA LYS A 135 -6.14 -7.78 -21.90
C LYS A 135 -5.14 -8.49 -22.81
N GLY A 136 -5.15 -9.82 -22.77
CA GLY A 136 -4.30 -10.68 -23.60
C GLY A 136 -3.60 -11.79 -22.79
N TRP A 137 -2.87 -12.68 -23.47
CA TRP A 137 -2.16 -13.77 -22.79
C TRP A 137 -0.95 -13.29 -21.97
N LEU A 138 -0.16 -12.36 -22.53
CA LEU A 138 1.02 -11.80 -21.87
C LEU A 138 0.69 -11.05 -20.58
N PRO A 139 -0.26 -10.08 -20.57
CA PRO A 139 -0.68 -9.45 -19.32
C PRO A 139 -1.28 -10.44 -18.31
N ASN A 140 -2.00 -11.47 -18.76
CA ASN A 140 -2.50 -12.49 -17.84
C ASN A 140 -1.36 -13.32 -17.23
N LEU A 141 -0.35 -13.67 -18.00
CA LEU A 141 0.85 -14.35 -17.50
C LEU A 141 1.57 -13.49 -16.47
N LEU A 142 1.85 -12.21 -16.79
CA LEU A 142 2.51 -11.28 -15.87
C LEU A 142 1.69 -11.05 -14.59
N LYS A 143 0.36 -10.91 -14.72
CA LYS A 143 -0.53 -10.81 -13.57
C LYS A 143 -0.41 -12.03 -12.66
N ASN A 144 -0.53 -13.22 -13.24
CA ASN A 144 -0.41 -14.48 -12.49
C ASN A 144 0.97 -14.62 -11.83
N THR A 145 2.03 -14.21 -12.52
CA THR A 145 3.39 -14.21 -11.96
C THR A 145 3.48 -13.27 -10.74
N VAL A 146 2.94 -12.06 -10.84
CA VAL A 146 2.90 -11.09 -9.73
C VAL A 146 2.09 -11.65 -8.54
N GLU A 147 0.95 -12.30 -8.81
CA GLU A 147 0.12 -12.95 -7.78
C GLU A 147 0.83 -14.15 -7.15
N LEU A 148 1.57 -14.94 -7.93
CA LEU A 148 2.38 -16.06 -7.43
C LEU A 148 3.51 -15.57 -6.53
N ILE A 149 4.21 -14.48 -6.90
CA ILE A 149 5.23 -13.85 -6.07
C ILE A 149 4.63 -13.42 -4.72
N ALA A 150 3.43 -12.84 -4.72
CA ALA A 150 2.75 -12.46 -3.47
C ALA A 150 2.37 -13.65 -2.58
N ALA A 151 2.17 -14.83 -3.16
CA ALA A 151 1.76 -16.04 -2.45
C ALA A 151 2.93 -16.84 -1.85
N VAL A 152 4.17 -16.54 -2.23
CA VAL A 152 5.35 -17.23 -1.69
C VAL A 152 5.52 -16.93 -0.19
N PRO A 153 5.69 -17.93 0.68
CA PRO A 153 5.97 -17.72 2.11
C PRO A 153 7.25 -16.90 2.32
N SER A 154 7.22 -15.98 3.30
CA SER A 154 8.34 -15.07 3.57
C SER A 154 9.65 -15.78 3.93
N VAL A 155 9.55 -16.93 4.59
CA VAL A 155 10.72 -17.78 4.91
C VAL A 155 11.49 -18.20 3.66
N ILE A 156 10.78 -18.50 2.55
CA ILE A 156 11.41 -18.89 1.28
C ILE A 156 12.18 -17.70 0.70
N TYR A 157 11.64 -16.50 0.78
CA TYR A 157 12.35 -15.28 0.39
C TYR A 157 13.62 -15.06 1.22
N GLY A 158 13.52 -15.25 2.54
CA GLY A 158 14.67 -15.15 3.44
C GLY A 158 15.76 -16.15 3.11
N PHE A 159 15.40 -17.43 2.91
CA PHE A 159 16.34 -18.48 2.55
C PHE A 159 16.98 -18.22 1.18
N TRP A 160 16.18 -17.88 0.16
CA TRP A 160 16.70 -17.49 -1.16
C TRP A 160 17.62 -16.25 -1.05
N GLY A 161 17.23 -15.29 -0.23
CA GLY A 161 18.01 -14.08 0.03
C GLY A 161 19.37 -14.42 0.62
N LEU A 162 19.41 -15.29 1.62
CA LEU A 162 20.66 -15.73 2.24
C LEU A 162 21.57 -16.49 1.27
N ALA A 163 20.98 -17.42 0.49
CA ALA A 163 21.74 -18.29 -0.41
C ALA A 163 22.19 -17.60 -1.70
N VAL A 164 21.40 -16.66 -2.23
CA VAL A 164 21.63 -16.06 -3.56
C VAL A 164 21.91 -14.56 -3.47
N LEU A 165 21.04 -13.78 -2.80
CA LEU A 165 21.16 -12.34 -2.78
C LEU A 165 22.36 -11.86 -1.96
N VAL A 166 22.57 -12.42 -0.77
CA VAL A 166 23.69 -12.04 0.11
C VAL A 166 25.06 -12.19 -0.56
N PRO A 167 25.39 -13.29 -1.25
CA PRO A 167 26.62 -13.40 -2.05
C PRO A 167 26.75 -12.34 -3.15
N ILE A 168 25.64 -11.97 -3.83
CA ILE A 168 25.62 -10.94 -4.85
C ILE A 168 25.91 -9.57 -4.21
N VAL A 169 25.24 -9.24 -3.11
CA VAL A 169 25.45 -7.99 -2.39
C VAL A 169 26.88 -7.89 -1.87
N ARG A 170 27.42 -8.97 -1.31
CA ARG A 170 28.83 -9.02 -0.86
C ARG A 170 29.81 -8.73 -2.00
N SER A 171 29.57 -9.29 -3.19
CA SER A 171 30.38 -9.01 -4.37
C SER A 171 30.26 -7.55 -4.81
N PHE A 172 29.09 -6.97 -4.69
CA PHE A 172 28.86 -5.55 -4.96
C PHE A 172 29.57 -4.66 -3.95
N GLU A 173 29.48 -4.95 -2.65
CA GLU A 173 30.18 -4.24 -1.57
C GLU A 173 31.69 -4.21 -1.79
N THR A 174 32.28 -5.36 -2.20
CA THR A 174 33.69 -5.46 -2.56
C THR A 174 34.05 -4.49 -3.70
N LYS A 175 33.21 -4.41 -4.73
CA LYS A 175 33.48 -3.55 -5.90
C LYS A 175 33.41 -2.05 -5.58
N ILE A 176 32.58 -1.64 -4.64
CA ILE A 176 32.45 -0.25 -4.21
C ILE A 176 33.39 0.12 -3.04
N GLY A 177 34.23 -0.81 -2.59
CA GLY A 177 35.23 -0.58 -1.53
C GLY A 177 34.63 -0.49 -0.12
N VAL A 178 33.44 -1.08 0.10
CA VAL A 178 32.81 -1.22 1.42
C VAL A 178 33.14 -2.60 1.98
N GLU A 179 33.16 -2.75 3.31
CA GLU A 179 33.38 -4.03 3.97
C GLU A 179 32.36 -5.08 3.48
N PRO A 180 32.81 -6.20 2.90
CA PRO A 180 31.95 -7.15 2.20
C PRO A 180 31.27 -8.13 3.16
N VAL A 181 30.32 -7.67 3.96
CA VAL A 181 29.55 -8.51 4.89
C VAL A 181 28.42 -9.23 4.14
N GLY A 182 27.74 -8.55 3.25
CA GLY A 182 26.63 -9.05 2.42
C GLY A 182 25.29 -9.11 3.15
N VAL A 183 25.26 -9.41 4.46
CA VAL A 183 24.04 -9.30 5.29
C VAL A 183 23.97 -7.90 5.88
N GLY A 184 22.76 -7.31 5.92
CA GLY A 184 22.58 -5.96 6.45
C GLY A 184 21.27 -5.31 6.04
N ILE A 185 21.16 -4.01 6.36
CA ILE A 185 19.97 -3.20 6.04
C ILE A 185 19.67 -3.23 4.52
N PHE A 186 20.70 -3.11 3.68
CA PHE A 186 20.52 -3.08 2.22
C PHE A 186 19.97 -4.41 1.69
N SER A 187 20.55 -5.55 2.08
CA SER A 187 20.08 -6.88 1.66
C SER A 187 18.64 -7.14 2.14
N SER A 188 18.32 -6.78 3.38
CA SER A 188 16.94 -6.90 3.89
C SER A 188 15.98 -5.99 3.12
N SER A 189 16.40 -4.77 2.76
CA SER A 189 15.57 -3.85 1.96
C SER A 189 15.29 -4.37 0.56
N LEU A 190 16.25 -5.03 -0.09
CA LEU A 190 16.07 -5.65 -1.41
C LEU A 190 15.05 -6.79 -1.35
N ILE A 191 15.15 -7.67 -0.36
CA ILE A 191 14.17 -8.75 -0.15
C ILE A 191 12.77 -8.18 0.10
N LEU A 192 12.68 -7.22 1.02
CA LEU A 192 11.42 -6.53 1.31
C LEU A 192 10.84 -5.87 0.04
N ALA A 193 11.67 -5.21 -0.76
CA ALA A 193 11.22 -4.57 -2.00
C ALA A 193 10.58 -5.58 -2.95
N VAL A 194 11.23 -6.73 -3.19
CA VAL A 194 10.67 -7.81 -4.02
C VAL A 194 9.32 -8.28 -3.48
N MET A 195 9.21 -8.45 -2.17
CA MET A 195 7.98 -8.93 -1.52
C MET A 195 6.83 -7.94 -1.58
N ILE A 196 7.09 -6.62 -1.53
CA ILE A 196 6.03 -5.61 -1.49
C ILE A 196 5.60 -5.11 -2.87
N ILE A 197 6.42 -5.31 -3.93
CA ILE A 197 6.08 -4.97 -5.33
C ILE A 197 4.70 -5.50 -5.74
N PRO A 198 4.33 -6.77 -5.52
CA PRO A 198 3.06 -7.31 -5.93
C PRO A 198 1.85 -6.59 -5.34
N TYR A 199 1.95 -6.17 -4.08
CA TYR A 199 0.85 -5.49 -3.36
C TYR A 199 0.58 -4.10 -3.94
N ALA A 200 1.62 -3.29 -4.10
CA ALA A 200 1.51 -1.96 -4.69
C ALA A 200 1.09 -2.04 -6.17
N ALA A 201 1.66 -2.96 -6.94
CA ALA A 201 1.35 -3.15 -8.36
C ALA A 201 -0.09 -3.62 -8.59
N SER A 202 -0.58 -4.58 -7.80
CA SER A 202 -1.94 -5.13 -7.93
C SER A 202 -3.01 -4.07 -7.60
N LEU A 203 -2.83 -3.34 -6.50
CA LEU A 203 -3.75 -2.27 -6.13
C LEU A 203 -3.66 -1.11 -7.12
N GLY A 204 -2.44 -0.70 -7.50
CA GLY A 204 -2.23 0.33 -8.50
C GLY A 204 -2.89 0.02 -9.85
N ARG A 205 -2.74 -1.23 -10.33
CA ARG A 205 -3.43 -1.71 -11.53
C ARG A 205 -4.96 -1.58 -11.39
N SER A 206 -5.52 -2.02 -10.27
CA SER A 206 -6.96 -1.96 -10.04
C SER A 206 -7.47 -0.53 -10.07
N MET A 207 -6.75 0.41 -9.47
CA MET A 207 -7.09 1.83 -9.49
C MET A 207 -7.02 2.42 -10.91
N ILE A 208 -5.98 2.11 -11.68
CA ILE A 208 -5.83 2.56 -13.08
C ILE A 208 -6.98 2.05 -13.95
N GLN A 209 -7.43 0.81 -13.75
CA GLN A 209 -8.56 0.25 -14.50
C GLN A 209 -9.92 0.86 -14.15
N MET A 210 -10.04 1.51 -12.99
CA MET A 210 -11.27 2.21 -12.60
C MET A 210 -11.45 3.58 -13.25
N VAL A 211 -10.44 4.11 -13.94
CA VAL A 211 -10.55 5.40 -14.67
C VAL A 211 -11.59 5.27 -15.77
N PRO A 212 -12.65 6.11 -15.78
CA PRO A 212 -13.70 6.05 -16.81
C PRO A 212 -13.17 6.25 -18.22
N SER A 213 -13.55 5.36 -19.16
CA SER A 213 -13.12 5.46 -20.55
C SER A 213 -13.47 6.80 -21.23
N PRO A 214 -14.63 7.44 -20.96
CA PRO A 214 -14.93 8.74 -21.55
C PRO A 214 -13.91 9.84 -21.26
N LEU A 215 -13.25 9.81 -20.08
CA LEU A 215 -12.21 10.78 -19.75
C LEU A 215 -10.96 10.57 -20.62
N LYS A 216 -10.59 9.32 -20.86
CA LYS A 216 -9.46 8.97 -21.73
C LYS A 216 -9.76 9.29 -23.19
N GLU A 217 -10.96 8.94 -23.65
CA GLU A 217 -11.43 9.20 -25.02
C GLU A 217 -11.48 10.70 -25.33
N ALA A 218 -11.94 11.53 -24.37
CA ALA A 218 -11.93 12.98 -24.52
C ALA A 218 -10.51 13.54 -24.71
N ALA A 219 -9.54 13.04 -23.94
CA ALA A 219 -8.15 13.46 -24.09
C ALA A 219 -7.53 13.01 -25.42
N TYR A 220 -7.84 11.77 -25.88
CA TYR A 220 -7.43 11.31 -27.22
C TYR A 220 -8.10 12.13 -28.34
N GLY A 221 -9.37 12.51 -28.16
CA GLY A 221 -10.09 13.37 -29.11
C GLY A 221 -9.49 14.77 -29.28
N LEU A 222 -8.79 15.27 -28.24
CA LEU A 222 -7.99 16.51 -28.28
C LEU A 222 -6.58 16.31 -28.85
N GLY A 223 -6.25 15.11 -29.32
CA GLY A 223 -4.94 14.79 -29.92
C GLY A 223 -3.85 14.39 -28.96
N ALA A 224 -4.19 14.12 -27.69
CA ALA A 224 -3.21 13.68 -26.70
C ALA A 224 -2.60 12.31 -27.05
N THR A 225 -1.30 12.16 -26.86
CA THR A 225 -0.61 10.89 -26.96
C THR A 225 -0.94 9.98 -25.76
N ARG A 226 -0.67 8.69 -25.88
CA ARG A 226 -0.93 7.72 -24.80
C ARG A 226 -0.21 8.10 -23.50
N TRP A 227 1.01 8.58 -23.58
CA TRP A 227 1.76 9.02 -22.43
C TRP A 227 1.14 10.26 -21.76
N GLU A 228 0.69 11.21 -22.55
CA GLU A 228 0.00 12.41 -22.04
C GLU A 228 -1.31 12.05 -21.34
N VAL A 229 -2.10 11.11 -21.89
CA VAL A 229 -3.31 10.59 -21.23
C VAL A 229 -2.96 9.93 -19.90
N ILE A 230 -1.91 9.11 -19.85
CA ILE A 230 -1.47 8.49 -18.59
C ILE A 230 -1.07 9.57 -17.57
N ARG A 231 -0.23 10.51 -17.97
CA ARG A 231 0.33 11.53 -17.08
C ARG A 231 -0.71 12.56 -16.61
N SER A 232 -1.60 13.00 -17.50
CA SER A 232 -2.52 14.13 -17.26
C SER A 232 -3.92 13.71 -16.85
N VAL A 233 -4.34 12.47 -17.14
CA VAL A 233 -5.68 11.96 -16.81
C VAL A 233 -5.61 10.79 -15.84
N VAL A 234 -4.89 9.71 -16.20
CA VAL A 234 -4.92 8.47 -15.43
C VAL A 234 -4.24 8.62 -14.07
N LEU A 235 -2.99 9.09 -14.02
CA LEU A 235 -2.24 9.22 -12.77
C LEU A 235 -2.87 10.24 -11.81
N PRO A 236 -3.29 11.44 -12.24
CA PRO A 236 -3.98 12.37 -11.35
C PRO A 236 -5.31 11.84 -10.81
N TYR A 237 -6.10 11.16 -11.65
CA TYR A 237 -7.35 10.55 -11.23
C TYR A 237 -7.16 9.45 -10.18
N THR A 238 -6.08 8.68 -10.28
CA THR A 238 -5.80 7.52 -9.42
C THR A 238 -4.84 7.82 -8.27
N LYS A 239 -4.36 9.06 -8.13
CA LYS A 239 -3.31 9.45 -7.16
C LYS A 239 -3.57 8.95 -5.73
N SER A 240 -4.80 9.12 -5.23
CA SER A 240 -5.18 8.69 -3.88
C SER A 240 -5.14 7.17 -3.71
N GLY A 241 -5.63 6.42 -4.70
CA GLY A 241 -5.61 4.96 -4.67
C GLY A 241 -4.22 4.37 -4.86
N LEU A 242 -3.38 4.96 -5.72
CA LEU A 242 -1.97 4.58 -5.87
C LEU A 242 -1.21 4.79 -4.57
N PHE A 243 -1.40 5.94 -3.92
CA PHE A 243 -0.77 6.22 -2.64
C PHE A 243 -1.25 5.27 -1.53
N ALA A 244 -2.53 4.89 -1.53
CA ALA A 244 -3.06 3.88 -0.61
C ALA A 244 -2.38 2.51 -0.81
N GLY A 245 -2.10 2.11 -2.05
CA GLY A 245 -1.35 0.90 -2.37
C GLY A 245 0.10 0.93 -1.84
N ILE A 246 0.77 2.06 -1.99
CA ILE A 246 2.11 2.29 -1.46
C ILE A 246 2.11 2.22 0.08
N LEU A 247 1.13 2.84 0.73
CA LEU A 247 0.99 2.83 2.19
C LEU A 247 0.72 1.41 2.73
N LEU A 248 -0.14 0.65 2.06
CA LEU A 248 -0.40 -0.76 2.42
C LEU A 248 0.87 -1.60 2.32
N SER A 249 1.68 -1.38 1.27
CA SER A 249 2.96 -2.06 1.07
C SER A 249 3.98 -1.70 2.15
N LEU A 250 4.02 -0.43 2.59
CA LEU A 250 4.85 0.01 3.70
C LEU A 250 4.43 -0.65 5.02
N GLY A 251 3.13 -0.72 5.31
CA GLY A 251 2.62 -1.40 6.49
C GLY A 251 3.05 -2.87 6.55
N ARG A 252 3.06 -3.56 5.40
CA ARG A 252 3.57 -4.92 5.29
C ARG A 252 5.08 -4.99 5.56
N ALA A 253 5.86 -4.08 4.97
CA ALA A 253 7.32 -4.06 5.15
C ALA A 253 7.73 -3.81 6.62
N LEU A 254 7.02 -2.95 7.34
CA LEU A 254 7.28 -2.64 8.75
C LEU A 254 7.10 -3.86 9.68
N GLY A 255 6.17 -4.74 9.35
CA GLY A 255 5.86 -5.94 10.13
C GLY A 255 6.53 -7.21 9.64
N GLU A 256 7.36 -7.16 8.59
CA GLU A 256 8.00 -8.37 8.07
C GLU A 256 9.06 -8.88 9.04
N THR A 257 8.97 -10.17 9.34
CA THR A 257 9.80 -10.80 10.37
C THR A 257 10.77 -11.78 9.74
N MET A 258 10.26 -12.87 9.18
CA MET A 258 11.06 -14.06 8.85
C MET A 258 12.07 -13.82 7.72
N ALA A 259 11.64 -13.16 6.63
CA ALA A 259 12.54 -12.87 5.53
C ALA A 259 13.67 -11.92 5.96
N VAL A 260 13.36 -10.93 6.76
CA VAL A 260 14.32 -9.94 7.26
C VAL A 260 15.31 -10.59 8.22
N THR A 261 14.84 -11.37 9.21
CA THR A 261 15.69 -12.06 10.19
C THR A 261 16.82 -12.84 9.54
N MET A 262 16.57 -13.48 8.39
CA MET A 262 17.58 -14.31 7.72
C MET A 262 18.70 -13.49 7.04
N VAL A 263 18.47 -12.23 6.67
CA VAL A 263 19.40 -11.46 5.83
C VAL A 263 19.87 -10.13 6.43
N ILE A 264 19.33 -9.72 7.58
CA ILE A 264 19.66 -8.41 8.17
C ILE A 264 20.92 -8.41 9.03
N GLY A 265 21.36 -9.60 9.48
CA GLY A 265 22.59 -9.77 10.24
C GLY A 265 22.41 -9.82 11.77
N ASN A 266 21.21 -9.56 12.28
CA ASN A 266 20.76 -9.76 13.68
C ASN A 266 21.70 -9.15 14.74
N THR A 267 22.22 -7.92 14.51
CA THR A 267 23.07 -7.21 15.46
C THR A 267 22.28 -6.14 16.19
N SER A 268 22.49 -6.03 17.51
CA SER A 268 21.82 -5.05 18.37
C SER A 268 22.53 -3.68 18.38
N ILE A 269 23.43 -3.43 17.43
CA ILE A 269 24.21 -2.21 17.30
C ILE A 269 23.55 -1.29 16.28
N ILE A 270 23.61 0.03 16.52
CA ILE A 270 23.13 1.02 15.55
C ILE A 270 23.94 0.90 14.26
N PRO A 271 23.31 0.66 13.09
CA PRO A 271 24.02 0.53 11.83
C PRO A 271 24.66 1.87 11.44
N LYS A 272 25.96 1.86 11.14
CA LYS A 272 26.71 3.06 10.69
C LYS A 272 26.55 3.34 9.21
N SER A 273 26.05 2.38 8.43
CA SER A 273 25.88 2.42 6.99
C SER A 273 24.65 1.59 6.60
N ILE A 274 24.10 1.85 5.45
CA ILE A 274 23.03 1.01 4.87
C ILE A 274 23.51 -0.41 4.55
N PHE A 275 24.80 -0.64 4.40
CA PHE A 275 25.39 -1.96 4.18
C PHE A 275 25.73 -2.67 5.49
N ALA A 276 25.74 -1.95 6.63
CA ALA A 276 26.04 -2.55 7.91
C ALA A 276 24.94 -3.52 8.35
N PRO A 277 25.32 -4.59 9.06
CA PRO A 277 24.39 -5.43 9.79
C PRO A 277 23.56 -4.59 10.77
N GLY A 278 22.34 -5.01 11.00
CA GLY A 278 21.40 -4.38 11.93
C GLY A 278 20.38 -5.38 12.43
N ASN A 279 19.29 -4.87 12.98
CA ASN A 279 18.14 -5.68 13.35
C ASN A 279 16.85 -4.85 13.28
N THR A 280 15.70 -5.51 13.13
CA THR A 280 14.40 -4.86 13.21
C THR A 280 13.67 -5.25 14.49
N MET A 281 12.69 -4.45 14.91
CA MET A 281 11.87 -4.78 16.08
C MET A 281 11.21 -6.17 15.94
N ALA A 282 10.65 -6.48 14.77
CA ALA A 282 10.02 -7.77 14.53
C ALA A 282 11.03 -8.94 14.54
N SER A 283 12.22 -8.72 13.99
CA SER A 283 13.30 -9.73 13.94
C SER A 283 13.85 -10.06 15.33
N VAL A 284 14.11 -9.05 16.15
CA VAL A 284 14.56 -9.25 17.56
C VAL A 284 13.52 -10.02 18.35
N ILE A 285 12.25 -9.63 18.27
CA ILE A 285 11.17 -10.36 18.96
C ILE A 285 11.18 -11.83 18.54
N ALA A 286 11.27 -12.12 17.25
CA ALA A 286 11.25 -13.50 16.76
C ALA A 286 12.47 -14.33 17.22
N ASN A 287 13.66 -13.72 17.29
CA ASN A 287 14.87 -14.41 17.68
C ASN A 287 14.96 -14.63 19.19
N GLU A 288 14.60 -13.64 19.99
CA GLU A 288 14.90 -13.63 21.42
C GLU A 288 13.71 -14.00 22.32
N PHE A 289 12.49 -14.07 21.76
CA PHE A 289 11.28 -14.35 22.55
C PHE A 289 11.32 -15.70 23.29
N THR A 290 11.90 -16.72 22.67
CA THR A 290 12.03 -18.06 23.27
C THR A 290 13.20 -18.18 24.24
N GLU A 291 14.14 -17.23 24.18
CA GLU A 291 15.34 -17.19 25.03
C GLU A 291 15.14 -16.33 26.30
N ALA A 292 14.05 -15.54 26.32
CA ALA A 292 13.76 -14.63 27.41
C ALA A 292 13.35 -15.38 28.68
N ASP A 293 14.31 -15.58 29.59
CA ASP A 293 14.16 -16.28 30.86
C ASP A 293 13.73 -15.38 32.02
N LYS A 294 14.03 -14.05 31.91
CA LYS A 294 13.71 -13.06 32.94
C LYS A 294 12.42 -12.31 32.63
N ALA A 295 11.64 -12.02 33.69
CA ALA A 295 10.37 -11.29 33.53
C ALA A 295 10.53 -9.89 32.88
N VAL A 296 11.63 -9.17 33.21
CA VAL A 296 11.91 -7.86 32.62
C VAL A 296 12.32 -7.99 31.16
N TYR A 297 13.11 -9.00 30.81
CA TYR A 297 13.53 -9.28 29.45
C TYR A 297 12.33 -9.59 28.55
N LEU A 298 11.48 -10.54 28.96
CA LEU A 298 10.27 -10.86 28.23
C LEU A 298 9.35 -9.62 28.08
N SER A 299 9.19 -8.85 29.16
CA SER A 299 8.39 -7.62 29.15
C SER A 299 9.00 -6.56 28.22
N ALA A 300 10.33 -6.45 28.12
CA ALA A 300 11.01 -5.53 27.19
C ALA A 300 10.77 -5.92 25.73
N LEU A 301 10.79 -7.22 25.40
CA LEU A 301 10.44 -7.69 24.06
C LEU A 301 8.96 -7.40 23.72
N ILE A 302 8.06 -7.55 24.67
CA ILE A 302 6.64 -7.20 24.48
C ILE A 302 6.46 -5.68 24.34
N GLU A 303 7.22 -4.88 25.09
CA GLU A 303 7.25 -3.42 24.93
C GLU A 303 7.76 -3.03 23.54
N LEU A 304 8.74 -3.75 22.98
CA LEU A 304 9.19 -3.56 21.59
C LEU A 304 8.07 -3.83 20.59
N GLY A 305 7.25 -4.86 20.85
CA GLY A 305 6.05 -5.15 20.08
C GLY A 305 4.99 -4.02 20.16
N LEU A 306 4.82 -3.45 21.35
CA LEU A 306 3.96 -2.28 21.56
C LEU A 306 4.46 -1.05 20.78
N VAL A 307 5.79 -0.80 20.81
CA VAL A 307 6.41 0.27 20.04
C VAL A 307 6.22 0.07 18.54
N LEU A 308 6.40 -1.13 18.03
CA LEU A 308 6.17 -1.47 16.63
C LEU A 308 4.70 -1.21 16.24
N PHE A 309 3.75 -1.61 17.07
CA PHE A 309 2.33 -1.35 16.87
C PHE A 309 2.05 0.15 16.79
N LEU A 310 2.55 0.94 17.74
CA LEU A 310 2.36 2.40 17.77
C LEU A 310 2.99 3.09 16.56
N VAL A 311 4.21 2.71 16.17
CA VAL A 311 4.90 3.23 14.98
C VAL A 311 4.08 2.95 13.72
N THR A 312 3.57 1.73 13.59
CA THR A 312 2.73 1.35 12.45
C THR A 312 1.43 2.16 12.41
N VAL A 313 0.78 2.36 13.55
CA VAL A 313 -0.43 3.20 13.66
C VAL A 313 -0.13 4.65 13.25
N VAL A 314 0.96 5.24 13.76
CA VAL A 314 1.36 6.62 13.44
C VAL A 314 1.63 6.77 11.94
N ILE A 315 2.39 5.85 11.34
CA ILE A 315 2.70 5.88 9.90
C ILE A 315 1.40 5.78 9.07
N ASN A 316 0.50 4.87 9.44
CA ASN A 316 -0.79 4.73 8.76
C ASN A 316 -1.68 5.97 8.91
N MET A 317 -1.68 6.61 10.08
CA MET A 317 -2.42 7.87 10.30
C MET A 317 -1.86 9.01 9.44
N ILE A 318 -0.53 9.15 9.37
CA ILE A 318 0.13 10.13 8.50
C ILE A 318 -0.22 9.86 7.04
N GLY A 319 -0.11 8.61 6.60
CA GLY A 319 -0.44 8.19 5.25
C GLY A 319 -1.91 8.47 4.89
N LYS A 320 -2.84 8.19 5.81
CA LYS A 320 -4.26 8.50 5.62
C LYS A 320 -4.50 10.01 5.43
N LYS A 321 -3.86 10.85 6.25
CA LYS A 321 -3.97 12.32 6.09
C LYS A 321 -3.48 12.79 4.72
N ILE A 322 -2.44 12.17 4.16
CA ILE A 322 -1.93 12.49 2.83
C ILE A 322 -2.96 12.07 1.77
N ILE A 323 -3.54 10.87 1.88
CA ILE A 323 -4.60 10.38 0.98
C ILE A 323 -5.80 11.31 1.00
N ASP A 324 -6.27 11.72 2.18
CA ASP A 324 -7.43 12.60 2.34
C ASP A 324 -7.21 13.97 1.67
N ARG A 325 -5.97 14.49 1.67
CA ARG A 325 -5.62 15.72 0.92
C ARG A 325 -5.73 15.52 -0.58
N PHE A 326 -5.22 14.40 -1.12
CA PHE A 326 -5.33 14.10 -2.55
C PHE A 326 -6.75 13.84 -3.04
N THR A 327 -7.66 13.47 -2.15
CA THR A 327 -9.07 13.24 -2.49
C THR A 327 -9.87 14.54 -2.50
N ASN A 328 -9.47 15.55 -1.71
CA ASN A 328 -10.15 16.83 -1.60
C ASN A 328 -9.66 17.88 -2.61
N GLU A 329 -8.59 17.63 -3.36
CA GLU A 329 -8.08 18.41 -4.48
C GLU A 329 -8.58 17.84 -5.83
#